data_fedc52cc8da32bff4d3be3ea111069aa
#
_entry.id   fedc52cc8da32bff4d3be3ea111069aa
#
_cell.length_a   1.000
_cell.length_b   1.000
_cell.length_c   1.000
_cell.angle_alpha   90.00
_cell.angle_beta   90.00
_cell.angle_gamma   90.00
#
_symmetry.space_group_name_H-M   'P 1'
#
loop_
_entity.id
_entity.type
_entity.pdbx_description
1 polymer ?
#
loop_
_entity_poly.entity_id
_entity_poly.type
_entity_poly.pdbx_seq_one_letter_code
_entity_poly.pdbx_strand_id
1 'polypeptide(L)'
;MVLAVWTAQAIILNVIVKPLWSRPRMRVIEVTQGLEFQPWWVIGNPDKWAYIAAGVIKDGFKSFASGHTAHAAIGLMLAGLPATAFKEKPSRRRVVFWTAAVVAALVAFGRIVIGAHFLSDVSCGFALVLALECLAARIAYPSGVQ
;
A
#
# COMPACT_ATOMS: atom_id res chain seq x y z
N MET A 1 -11.12 9.76 11.36
CA MET A 1 -11.11 8.46 10.64
C MET A 1 -10.00 8.40 9.60
N VAL A 2 -9.96 9.29 8.58
CA VAL A 2 -8.91 9.27 7.52
C VAL A 2 -7.49 9.31 8.10
N LEU A 3 -7.21 10.23 9.03
CA LEU A 3 -5.89 10.34 9.68
C LEU A 3 -5.51 9.07 10.45
N ALA A 4 -6.47 8.44 11.14
CA ALA A 4 -6.23 7.20 11.88
C ALA A 4 -5.86 6.04 10.93
N VAL A 5 -6.58 5.88 9.81
CA VAL A 5 -6.26 4.87 8.79
C VAL A 5 -4.90 5.16 8.15
N TRP A 6 -4.62 6.43 7.84
CA TRP A 6 -3.33 6.85 7.29
C TRP A 6 -2.16 6.52 8.24
N THR A 7 -2.31 6.84 9.52
CA THR A 7 -1.29 6.54 10.54
C THR A 7 -1.13 5.04 10.73
N ALA A 8 -2.23 4.30 10.88
CA ALA A 8 -2.22 2.85 11.07
C ALA A 8 -1.52 2.13 9.90
N GLN A 9 -1.89 2.45 8.66
CA GLN A 9 -1.25 1.83 7.50
C GLN A 9 0.24 2.19 7.40
N ALA A 10 0.62 3.43 7.73
CA ALA A 10 2.02 3.85 7.70
C ALA A 10 2.86 3.07 8.72
N ILE A 11 2.33 2.86 9.93
CA ILE A 11 2.98 2.06 10.98
C ILE A 11 3.07 0.60 10.53
N ILE A 12 1.94 -0.01 10.14
CA ILE A 12 1.91 -1.42 9.74
C ILE A 12 2.90 -1.67 8.61
N LEU A 13 2.88 -0.84 7.56
CA LEU A 13 3.76 -1.06 6.41
C LEU A 13 5.24 -0.80 6.73
N ASN A 14 5.58 0.30 7.39
CA ASN A 14 6.99 0.70 7.51
C ASN A 14 7.67 0.10 8.73
N VAL A 15 6.93 -0.19 9.82
CA VAL A 15 7.49 -0.71 11.08
C VAL A 15 7.39 -2.24 11.14
N ILE A 16 6.35 -2.82 10.55
CA ILE A 16 6.11 -4.27 10.65
C ILE A 16 6.41 -4.97 9.32
N VAL A 17 5.64 -4.67 8.28
CA VAL A 17 5.67 -5.46 7.03
C VAL A 17 7.01 -5.36 6.31
N LYS A 18 7.49 -4.17 6.01
CA LYS A 18 8.74 -3.99 5.24
C LYS A 18 9.98 -4.56 5.93
N PRO A 19 10.18 -4.36 7.24
CA PRO A 19 11.31 -4.99 7.93
C PRO A 19 11.22 -6.51 7.96
N LEU A 20 10.03 -7.07 8.17
CA LEU A 20 9.82 -8.53 8.21
C LEU A 20 10.04 -9.18 6.86
N TRP A 21 9.43 -8.66 5.80
CA TRP A 21 9.56 -9.25 4.47
C TRP A 21 10.94 -9.05 3.87
N SER A 22 11.53 -7.89 4.05
CA SER A 22 12.85 -7.56 3.48
C SER A 22 12.97 -7.92 1.99
N ARG A 23 11.87 -7.81 1.23
CA ARG A 23 11.80 -8.18 -0.17
C ARG A 23 12.57 -7.19 -1.04
N PRO A 24 13.48 -7.66 -1.91
CA PRO A 24 14.20 -6.79 -2.82
C PRO A 24 13.27 -6.17 -3.88
N ARG A 25 13.59 -4.95 -4.31
CA ARG A 25 12.89 -4.27 -5.41
C ARG A 25 13.35 -4.80 -6.74
N MET A 26 12.47 -4.84 -7.76
CA MET A 26 12.80 -5.30 -9.11
C MET A 26 14.07 -4.62 -9.65
N ARG A 27 14.12 -3.29 -9.63
CA ARG A 27 15.28 -2.51 -10.10
C ARG A 27 16.60 -2.80 -9.37
N VAL A 28 16.56 -3.32 -8.15
CA VAL A 28 17.74 -3.70 -7.39
C VAL A 28 18.21 -5.09 -7.78
N ILE A 29 17.27 -5.99 -8.04
CA ILE A 29 17.56 -7.34 -8.57
C ILE A 29 18.26 -7.23 -9.94
N GLU A 30 17.78 -6.36 -10.81
CA GLU A 30 18.34 -6.17 -12.17
C GLU A 30 19.79 -5.73 -12.17
N VAL A 31 20.24 -4.98 -11.17
CA VAL A 31 21.59 -4.41 -11.13
C VAL A 31 22.53 -5.12 -10.13
N THR A 32 22.02 -6.06 -9.35
CA THR A 32 22.78 -6.73 -8.30
C THR A 32 23.01 -8.19 -8.65
N GLN A 33 24.25 -8.57 -8.94
CA GLN A 33 24.60 -9.96 -9.24
C GLN A 33 24.28 -10.90 -8.09
N GLY A 34 23.63 -12.04 -8.38
CA GLY A 34 23.27 -13.04 -7.40
C GLY A 34 22.05 -12.74 -6.53
N LEU A 35 21.48 -11.54 -6.63
CA LEU A 35 20.25 -11.22 -5.93
C LEU A 35 19.05 -11.71 -6.74
N GLU A 36 18.32 -12.66 -6.19
CA GLU A 36 17.21 -13.32 -6.88
C GLU A 36 15.85 -12.73 -6.51
N PHE A 37 14.87 -13.03 -7.37
CA PHE A 37 13.47 -12.71 -7.12
C PHE A 37 12.95 -13.46 -5.90
N GLN A 38 12.34 -12.73 -4.97
CA GLN A 38 11.70 -13.30 -3.78
C GLN A 38 10.17 -13.24 -3.94
N PRO A 39 9.45 -14.38 -3.91
CA PRO A 39 8.00 -14.42 -3.90
C PRO A 39 7.42 -13.66 -2.71
N TRP A 40 6.22 -13.09 -2.85
CA TRP A 40 5.59 -12.26 -1.81
C TRP A 40 5.20 -13.04 -0.54
N TRP A 41 5.02 -14.35 -0.63
CA TRP A 41 4.72 -15.23 0.51
C TRP A 41 5.96 -15.68 1.31
N VAL A 42 7.14 -15.37 0.83
CA VAL A 42 8.39 -15.65 1.54
C VAL A 42 8.72 -14.47 2.45
N ILE A 43 8.77 -14.76 3.75
CA ILE A 43 9.07 -13.76 4.77
C ILE A 43 10.57 -13.79 5.09
N GLY A 44 11.16 -12.61 5.13
CA GLY A 44 12.59 -12.43 5.38
C GLY A 44 13.44 -12.63 4.13
N ASN A 45 14.64 -12.08 4.15
CA ASN A 45 15.69 -12.30 3.16
C ASN A 45 16.98 -12.55 3.93
N PRO A 46 17.47 -13.79 3.96
CA PRO A 46 18.64 -14.16 4.77
C PRO A 46 19.90 -13.41 4.35
N ASP A 47 20.05 -13.15 3.05
CA ASP A 47 21.26 -12.55 2.48
C ASP A 47 21.23 -11.03 2.47
N LYS A 48 20.14 -10.41 2.93
CA LYS A 48 19.96 -8.95 2.95
C LYS A 48 21.16 -8.21 3.51
N TRP A 49 21.69 -8.66 4.64
CA TRP A 49 22.78 -7.97 5.30
C TRP A 49 24.11 -8.12 4.57
N ALA A 50 24.35 -9.26 3.91
CA ALA A 50 25.50 -9.46 3.04
C ALA A 50 25.47 -8.49 1.84
N TYR A 51 24.32 -8.36 1.17
CA TYR A 51 24.17 -7.40 0.07
C TYR A 51 24.30 -5.94 0.53
N ILE A 52 23.78 -5.59 1.70
CA ILE A 52 23.95 -4.24 2.26
C ILE A 52 25.42 -3.97 2.55
N ALA A 53 26.16 -4.92 3.12
CA ALA A 53 27.60 -4.81 3.34
C ALA A 53 28.38 -4.70 2.04
N ALA A 54 27.90 -5.30 0.95
CA ALA A 54 28.45 -5.19 -0.40
C ALA A 54 28.04 -3.89 -1.13
N GLY A 55 27.34 -2.95 -0.46
CA GLY A 55 27.01 -1.63 -1.01
C GLY A 55 25.59 -1.46 -1.54
N VAL A 56 24.74 -2.48 -1.46
CA VAL A 56 23.31 -2.35 -1.82
C VAL A 56 22.58 -1.49 -0.79
N ILE A 57 21.87 -0.48 -1.26
CA ILE A 57 21.15 0.44 -0.37
C ILE A 57 20.04 -0.29 0.39
N LYS A 58 19.97 -0.07 1.72
CA LYS A 58 18.98 -0.69 2.62
C LYS A 58 17.53 -0.54 2.15
N ASP A 59 17.18 0.59 1.51
CA ASP A 59 15.85 0.84 0.96
C ASP A 59 15.51 -0.07 -0.22
N GLY A 60 16.51 -0.66 -0.86
CA GLY A 60 16.34 -1.67 -1.90
C GLY A 60 15.59 -2.91 -1.44
N PHE A 61 15.59 -3.22 -0.14
CA PHE A 61 14.91 -4.37 0.47
C PHE A 61 13.55 -4.01 1.11
N LYS A 62 12.89 -2.97 0.62
CA LYS A 62 11.59 -2.51 1.12
C LYS A 62 10.51 -2.53 0.03
N SER A 63 10.48 -3.59 -0.79
CA SER A 63 9.50 -3.71 -1.86
C SER A 63 8.09 -4.02 -1.32
N PHE A 64 7.94 -5.03 -0.51
CA PHE A 64 6.64 -5.50 -0.03
C PHE A 64 6.22 -4.81 1.27
N ALA A 65 4.99 -4.34 1.42
CA ALA A 65 4.03 -4.02 0.41
C ALA A 65 4.16 -2.54 0.01
N SER A 66 3.51 -2.13 -1.11
CA SER A 66 3.64 -0.78 -1.62
C SER A 66 2.94 0.27 -0.76
N GLY A 67 3.73 1.08 -0.05
CA GLY A 67 3.20 2.19 0.75
C GLY A 67 2.63 3.33 -0.10
N HIS A 68 3.18 3.61 -1.28
CA HIS A 68 2.65 4.64 -2.17
C HIS A 68 1.27 4.29 -2.69
N THR A 69 1.05 3.03 -3.09
CA THR A 69 -0.26 2.55 -3.52
C THR A 69 -1.26 2.60 -2.36
N ALA A 70 -0.83 2.16 -1.16
CA ALA A 70 -1.64 2.24 0.05
C ALA A 70 -2.06 3.70 0.35
N HIS A 71 -1.13 4.66 0.30
CA HIS A 71 -1.45 6.07 0.50
C HIS A 71 -2.43 6.62 -0.54
N ALA A 72 -2.22 6.29 -1.82
CA ALA A 72 -3.11 6.75 -2.88
C ALA A 72 -4.53 6.16 -2.74
N ALA A 73 -4.64 4.92 -2.26
CA ALA A 73 -5.92 4.25 -2.06
C ALA A 73 -6.75 4.85 -0.91
N ILE A 74 -6.14 5.54 0.05
CA ILE A 74 -6.87 6.23 1.13
C ILE A 74 -7.89 7.24 0.58
N GLY A 75 -7.64 7.78 -0.61
CA GLY A 75 -8.60 8.65 -1.29
C GLY A 75 -9.98 8.01 -1.52
N LEU A 76 -10.05 6.68 -1.61
CA LEU A 76 -11.32 5.96 -1.74
C LEU A 76 -12.21 6.10 -0.50
N MET A 77 -11.60 6.25 0.67
CA MET A 77 -12.31 6.49 1.93
C MET A 77 -13.15 7.77 1.88
N LEU A 78 -12.71 8.80 1.15
CA LEU A 78 -13.46 10.04 1.00
C LEU A 78 -14.82 9.80 0.34
N ALA A 79 -14.90 8.85 -0.61
CA ALA A 79 -16.15 8.45 -1.23
C ALA A 79 -17.01 7.54 -0.32
N GLY A 80 -16.36 6.83 0.61
CA GLY A 80 -17.01 5.97 1.61
C GLY A 80 -17.48 6.71 2.86
N LEU A 81 -17.09 7.98 3.05
CA LEU A 81 -17.58 8.79 4.17
C LEU A 81 -19.12 8.84 4.14
N PRO A 82 -19.78 8.68 5.33
CA PRO A 82 -21.21 8.62 5.37
C PRO A 82 -21.82 9.88 4.75
N ALA A 83 -22.99 9.66 4.31
CA ALA A 83 -23.90 10.55 3.59
C ALA A 83 -23.96 12.01 4.08
N THR A 84 -23.39 12.36 5.22
CA THR A 84 -23.38 13.73 5.74
C THR A 84 -22.67 14.74 4.81
N ALA A 85 -21.59 14.31 4.14
CA ALA A 85 -20.87 15.17 3.19
C ALA A 85 -21.45 15.12 1.76
N PHE A 86 -22.13 14.01 1.38
CA PHE A 86 -22.62 13.77 0.02
C PHE A 86 -24.09 13.32 -0.05
N LYS A 87 -24.85 13.42 1.07
CA LYS A 87 -26.21 12.91 1.22
C LYS A 87 -27.15 13.36 0.10
N GLU A 88 -27.00 14.58 -0.36
CA GLU A 88 -27.85 15.16 -1.39
C GLU A 88 -27.26 15.13 -2.82
N LYS A 89 -26.04 14.57 -2.99
CA LYS A 89 -25.33 14.62 -4.28
C LYS A 89 -24.61 13.32 -4.60
N PRO A 90 -25.36 12.24 -4.91
CA PRO A 90 -24.75 10.92 -5.21
C PRO A 90 -23.83 10.94 -6.44
N SER A 91 -24.04 11.86 -7.37
CA SER A 91 -23.15 12.06 -8.52
C SER A 91 -21.74 12.50 -8.11
N ARG A 92 -21.64 13.43 -7.14
CA ARG A 92 -20.33 13.88 -6.61
C ARG A 92 -19.59 12.75 -5.92
N ARG A 93 -20.29 11.89 -5.18
CA ARG A 93 -19.70 10.69 -4.54
C ARG A 93 -19.09 9.76 -5.57
N ARG A 94 -19.77 9.51 -6.69
CA ARG A 94 -19.24 8.69 -7.79
C ARG A 94 -18.00 9.32 -8.41
N VAL A 95 -18.03 10.63 -8.66
CA VAL A 95 -16.86 11.34 -9.21
C VAL A 95 -15.67 11.20 -8.29
N VAL A 96 -15.83 11.46 -6.98
CA VAL A 96 -14.76 11.33 -5.98
C VAL A 96 -14.20 9.90 -5.97
N PHE A 97 -15.09 8.89 -5.98
CA PHE A 97 -14.67 7.48 -6.00
C PHE A 97 -13.84 7.16 -7.24
N TRP A 98 -14.34 7.47 -8.42
CA TRP A 98 -13.63 7.14 -9.65
C TRP A 98 -12.33 7.93 -9.82
N THR A 99 -12.31 9.19 -9.41
CA THR A 99 -11.08 9.99 -9.40
C THR A 99 -10.04 9.36 -8.48
N ALA A 100 -10.41 8.99 -7.26
CA ALA A 100 -9.51 8.34 -6.31
C ALA A 100 -9.03 6.97 -6.84
N ALA A 101 -9.92 6.17 -7.46
CA ALA A 101 -9.58 4.88 -8.04
C ALA A 101 -8.57 5.03 -9.19
N VAL A 102 -8.79 5.99 -10.09
CA VAL A 102 -7.87 6.27 -11.19
C VAL A 102 -6.51 6.73 -10.66
N VAL A 103 -6.48 7.64 -9.69
CA VAL A 103 -5.22 8.11 -9.07
C VAL A 103 -4.47 6.94 -8.43
N ALA A 104 -5.15 6.08 -7.66
CA ALA A 104 -4.54 4.92 -7.04
C ALA A 104 -3.97 3.94 -8.08
N ALA A 105 -4.71 3.70 -9.18
CA ALA A 105 -4.27 2.85 -10.28
C ALA A 105 -3.04 3.43 -11.01
N LEU A 106 -3.02 4.73 -11.28
CA LEU A 106 -1.89 5.40 -11.91
C LEU A 106 -0.64 5.36 -11.02
N VAL A 107 -0.81 5.59 -9.71
CA VAL A 107 0.29 5.46 -8.75
C VAL A 107 0.81 4.01 -8.74
N ALA A 108 -0.07 3.01 -8.63
CA ALA A 108 0.31 1.61 -8.64
C ALA A 108 1.09 1.23 -9.91
N PHE A 109 0.56 1.61 -11.07
CA PHE A 109 1.21 1.39 -12.37
C PHE A 109 2.58 2.06 -12.44
N GLY A 110 2.68 3.33 -12.07
CA GLY A 110 3.96 4.04 -12.04
C GLY A 110 4.99 3.38 -11.12
N ARG A 111 4.56 2.79 -9.99
CA ARG A 111 5.47 2.07 -9.08
C ARG A 111 5.99 0.76 -9.67
N ILE A 112 5.21 0.10 -10.54
CA ILE A 112 5.64 -1.09 -11.28
C ILE A 112 6.61 -0.70 -12.38
N VAL A 113 6.25 0.29 -13.20
CA VAL A 113 7.05 0.72 -14.35
C VAL A 113 8.47 1.16 -13.96
N ILE A 114 8.63 1.88 -12.84
CA ILE A 114 9.96 2.30 -12.35
C ILE A 114 10.73 1.18 -11.61
N GLY A 115 10.25 -0.06 -11.63
CA GLY A 115 10.89 -1.20 -10.97
C GLY A 115 10.95 -1.11 -9.44
N ALA A 116 10.13 -0.26 -8.83
CA ALA A 116 10.14 -0.08 -7.38
C ALA A 116 9.33 -1.15 -6.64
N HIS A 117 8.33 -1.73 -7.31
CA HIS A 117 7.39 -2.69 -6.73
C HIS A 117 6.95 -3.71 -7.78
N PHE A 118 6.61 -4.91 -7.33
CA PHE A 118 5.93 -5.92 -8.13
C PHE A 118 4.41 -5.74 -8.07
N LEU A 119 3.69 -6.37 -8.98
CA LEU A 119 2.21 -6.35 -8.98
C LEU A 119 1.64 -6.82 -7.64
N SER A 120 2.22 -7.87 -7.04
CA SER A 120 1.82 -8.36 -5.72
C SER A 120 1.98 -7.31 -4.61
N ASP A 121 3.04 -6.47 -4.67
CA ASP A 121 3.30 -5.44 -3.67
C ASP A 121 2.24 -4.34 -3.69
N VAL A 122 1.84 -3.92 -4.89
CA VAL A 122 0.81 -2.89 -5.07
C VAL A 122 -0.56 -3.42 -4.72
N SER A 123 -0.88 -4.67 -5.11
CA SER A 123 -2.15 -5.32 -4.76
C SER A 123 -2.31 -5.52 -3.26
N CYS A 124 -1.26 -5.99 -2.57
CA CYS A 124 -1.29 -6.15 -1.11
C CYS A 124 -1.36 -4.80 -0.38
N GLY A 125 -0.65 -3.78 -0.86
CA GLY A 125 -0.75 -2.44 -0.30
C GLY A 125 -2.17 -1.86 -0.42
N PHE A 126 -2.80 -2.06 -1.57
CA PHE A 126 -4.19 -1.66 -1.81
C PHE A 126 -5.17 -2.43 -0.91
N ALA A 127 -5.05 -3.77 -0.85
CA ALA A 127 -5.91 -4.62 -0.04
C ALA A 127 -5.82 -4.29 1.46
N LEU A 128 -4.62 -4.01 1.97
CA LEU A 128 -4.42 -3.60 3.36
C LEU A 128 -5.20 -2.33 3.69
N VAL A 129 -5.13 -1.31 2.84
CA VAL A 129 -5.86 -0.06 3.08
C VAL A 129 -7.36 -0.27 3.04
N LEU A 130 -7.88 -1.01 2.07
CA LEU A 130 -9.31 -1.33 2.01
C LEU A 130 -9.77 -2.06 3.28
N ALA A 131 -8.99 -3.00 3.80
CA ALA A 131 -9.30 -3.70 5.04
C ALA A 131 -9.35 -2.73 6.24
N LEU A 132 -8.38 -1.81 6.34
CA LEU A 132 -8.35 -0.80 7.39
C LEU A 132 -9.51 0.20 7.28
N GLU A 133 -9.87 0.59 6.06
CA GLU A 133 -11.04 1.45 5.80
C GLU A 133 -12.34 0.77 6.20
N CYS A 134 -12.52 -0.50 5.85
CA CYS A 134 -13.68 -1.29 6.25
C CYS A 134 -13.76 -1.44 7.77
N LEU A 135 -12.63 -1.71 8.43
CA LEU A 135 -12.56 -1.81 9.88
C LEU A 135 -12.90 -0.48 10.55
N ALA A 136 -12.30 0.60 10.09
CA ALA A 136 -12.55 1.94 10.62
C ALA A 136 -14.02 2.35 10.42
N ALA A 137 -14.62 2.01 9.28
CA ALA A 137 -16.03 2.26 9.02
C ALA A 137 -16.95 1.47 9.98
N ARG A 138 -16.64 0.19 10.24
CA ARG A 138 -17.39 -0.63 11.20
C ARG A 138 -17.32 -0.09 12.62
N ILE A 139 -16.15 0.41 13.04
CA ILE A 139 -15.96 1.01 14.37
C ILE A 139 -16.71 2.35 14.48
N ALA A 140 -16.60 3.18 13.44
CA ALA A 140 -17.23 4.50 13.44
C ALA A 140 -18.76 4.47 13.25
N TYR A 141 -19.28 3.45 12.57
CA TYR A 141 -20.70 3.29 12.23
C TYR A 141 -21.17 1.86 12.58
N PRO A 142 -21.30 1.53 13.86
CA PRO A 142 -21.82 0.22 14.26
C PRO A 142 -23.23 0.05 13.70
N SER A 143 -23.50 -1.14 13.13
CA SER A 143 -24.80 -1.51 12.60
C SER A 143 -25.85 -1.47 13.72
N GLY A 144 -26.69 -0.48 13.73
CA GLY A 144 -27.72 -0.25 14.76
C GLY A 144 -28.23 1.19 14.80
N VAL A 145 -27.57 2.11 14.13
CA VAL A 145 -28.06 3.49 13.93
C VAL A 145 -28.54 3.61 12.49
N GLN A 146 -29.76 3.13 12.24
CA GLN A 146 -30.55 3.48 11.06
C GLN A 146 -31.41 4.71 11.37
#